data_7ed6b97ac3a7b11f52dcdfb481503f32
#
_entry.id   7ed6b97ac3a7b11f52dcdfb481503f32
#
_cell.length_a   1.000
_cell.length_b   1.000
_cell.length_c   1.000
_cell.angle_alpha   90.00
_cell.angle_beta   90.00
_cell.angle_gamma   90.00
#
_symmetry.space_group_name_H-M   'P 1'
#
loop_
_entity.id
_entity.type
_entity.pdbx_description
1 polymer ?
#
loop_
_entity_poly.entity_id
_entity_poly.type
_entity_poly.pdbx_seq_one_letter_code
_entity_poly.pdbx_strand_id
1 'polypeptide(L)'
;MSEGERVQDLGEQEILKRLYAFCPIDVVGDDAALLSLAPDHFLVVTTDMLVDQVHFSDRTTHPADVGWRAAAANLSDLAAMGATPLGITVSLGLPGHLPIAWVEELYRGLVGCLNQYNTTIVGGDVCRSTLTTVSITAFGQVHPTRTLKRANAKPGDAILVTGVHGASRAGLELLLHPEKGHHVDQTTRDRFIRAHQRPCPRLDVIPVLWEEMRNFAPVREEAGFAPVPEWKIAAMDSSDG
;
A
#
# COMPACT_ATOMS: atom_id res chain seq x y z
N MET A 1 -14.13 22.22 25.90
CA MET A 1 -13.15 21.37 25.20
C MET A 1 -12.36 22.31 24.30
N SER A 2 -11.06 22.48 24.53
CA SER A 2 -10.22 23.28 23.63
C SER A 2 -10.33 22.67 22.24
N GLU A 3 -10.80 23.44 21.25
CA GLU A 3 -10.71 23.03 19.85
C GLU A 3 -9.25 22.75 19.56
N GLY A 4 -8.93 21.52 19.14
CA GLY A 4 -7.56 21.12 18.80
C GLY A 4 -7.03 21.99 17.66
N GLU A 5 -5.73 22.15 17.61
CA GLU A 5 -5.00 22.92 16.58
C GLU A 5 -5.36 22.40 15.16
N ARG A 6 -5.59 23.30 14.23
CA ARG A 6 -6.04 22.99 12.86
C ARG A 6 -4.92 23.28 11.84
N VAL A 7 -5.03 22.69 10.66
CA VAL A 7 -4.10 22.91 9.54
C VAL A 7 -3.94 24.40 9.19
N GLN A 8 -5.03 25.19 9.23
CA GLN A 8 -4.97 26.62 8.96
C GLN A 8 -4.23 27.45 10.02
N ASP A 9 -4.10 26.94 11.24
CA ASP A 9 -3.45 27.61 12.36
C ASP A 9 -1.93 27.45 12.30
N LEU A 10 -1.46 26.53 11.45
CA LEU A 10 -0.07 26.20 11.20
C LEU A 10 0.36 26.66 9.80
N GLY A 11 1.61 27.07 9.67
CA GLY A 11 2.26 27.21 8.38
C GLY A 11 2.72 25.85 7.84
N GLU A 12 2.92 25.75 6.53
CA GLU A 12 3.40 24.52 5.85
C GLU A 12 4.66 23.93 6.51
N GLN A 13 5.63 24.79 6.86
CA GLN A 13 6.88 24.36 7.49
C GLN A 13 6.66 23.70 8.86
N GLU A 14 5.71 24.17 9.65
CA GLU A 14 5.40 23.56 10.95
C GLU A 14 4.67 22.23 10.79
N ILE A 15 3.82 22.11 9.77
CA ILE A 15 3.19 20.82 9.42
C ILE A 15 4.26 19.83 9.01
N LEU A 16 5.13 20.19 8.06
CA LEU A 16 6.21 19.32 7.57
C LEU A 16 7.14 18.88 8.71
N LYS A 17 7.50 19.79 9.61
CA LYS A 17 8.32 19.47 10.79
C LYS A 17 7.69 18.40 11.69
N ARG A 18 6.38 18.43 11.89
CA ARG A 18 5.66 17.39 12.63
C ARG A 18 5.64 16.05 11.88
N LEU A 19 5.47 16.11 10.57
CA LEU A 19 5.43 14.91 9.74
C LEU A 19 6.80 14.24 9.58
N TYR A 20 7.88 15.00 9.62
CA TYR A 20 9.25 14.46 9.61
C TYR A 20 9.54 13.55 10.81
N ALA A 21 8.82 13.73 11.94
CA ALA A 21 8.94 12.80 13.08
C ALA A 21 8.53 11.34 12.74
N PHE A 22 7.80 11.14 11.66
CA PHE A 22 7.38 9.83 11.16
C PHE A 22 8.32 9.26 10.06
N CYS A 23 9.31 10.01 9.65
CA CYS A 23 10.24 9.66 8.58
C CYS A 23 11.64 9.36 9.14
N PRO A 24 12.45 8.52 8.48
CA PRO A 24 13.85 8.35 8.86
C PRO A 24 14.61 9.67 8.72
N ILE A 25 15.42 9.99 9.73
CA ILE A 25 16.15 11.29 9.83
C ILE A 25 17.08 11.52 8.64
N ASP A 26 17.69 10.44 8.12
CA ASP A 26 18.70 10.52 7.06
C ASP A 26 18.11 10.50 5.64
N VAL A 27 16.77 10.47 5.52
CA VAL A 27 16.10 10.29 4.22
C VAL A 27 15.29 11.52 3.81
N VAL A 28 14.80 12.28 4.78
CA VAL A 28 14.00 13.50 4.55
C VAL A 28 14.77 14.74 4.97
N GLY A 29 14.53 15.88 4.30
CA GLY A 29 15.12 17.16 4.64
C GLY A 29 15.87 17.83 3.49
N ASP A 30 16.17 17.08 2.42
CA ASP A 30 16.64 17.63 1.15
C ASP A 30 15.49 17.78 0.15
N ASP A 31 15.77 18.39 -1.01
CA ASP A 31 14.78 18.59 -2.08
C ASP A 31 14.27 17.28 -2.71
N ALA A 32 15.02 16.19 -2.56
CA ALA A 32 14.67 14.87 -3.06
C ALA A 32 15.35 13.73 -2.29
N ALA A 33 14.72 12.56 -2.29
CA ALA A 33 15.31 11.34 -1.74
C ALA A 33 16.17 10.61 -2.78
N LEU A 34 17.26 10.00 -2.31
CA LEU A 34 18.09 9.12 -3.13
C LEU A 34 17.75 7.65 -2.82
N LEU A 35 17.31 6.91 -3.81
CA LEU A 35 17.01 5.50 -3.69
C LEU A 35 18.04 4.67 -4.49
N SER A 36 18.75 3.78 -3.80
CA SER A 36 19.68 2.86 -4.45
C SER A 36 18.94 1.63 -4.98
N LEU A 37 19.23 1.25 -6.22
CA LEU A 37 18.77 0.00 -6.81
C LEU A 37 19.86 -1.07 -6.68
N ALA A 38 19.44 -2.31 -6.47
CA ALA A 38 20.34 -3.43 -6.64
C ALA A 38 20.81 -3.54 -8.11
N PRO A 39 22.03 -4.03 -8.38
CA PRO A 39 22.51 -4.24 -9.75
C PRO A 39 21.50 -5.07 -10.55
N ASP A 40 21.35 -4.72 -11.83
CA ASP A 40 20.49 -5.43 -12.80
C ASP A 40 19.00 -5.49 -12.42
N HIS A 41 18.51 -4.59 -11.56
CA HIS A 41 17.09 -4.50 -11.22
C HIS A 41 16.39 -3.36 -11.97
N PHE A 42 15.12 -3.58 -12.30
CA PHE A 42 14.22 -2.52 -12.75
C PHE A 42 13.66 -1.76 -11.55
N LEU A 43 13.54 -0.44 -11.71
CA LEU A 43 12.69 0.38 -10.85
C LEU A 43 11.22 0.11 -11.22
N VAL A 44 10.40 -0.19 -10.21
CA VAL A 44 8.95 -0.28 -10.33
C VAL A 44 8.34 0.93 -9.63
N VAL A 45 7.44 1.62 -10.31
CA VAL A 45 6.76 2.81 -9.80
C VAL A 45 5.26 2.64 -9.98
N THR A 46 4.51 2.90 -8.92
CA THR A 46 3.04 2.97 -8.96
C THR A 46 2.55 4.16 -8.16
N THR A 47 1.32 4.59 -8.41
CA THR A 47 0.69 5.68 -7.67
C THR A 47 -0.80 5.46 -7.54
N ASP A 48 -1.32 5.67 -6.32
CA ASP A 48 -2.73 5.67 -5.99
C ASP A 48 -3.12 6.92 -5.20
N MET A 49 -4.39 7.29 -5.30
CA MET A 49 -4.94 8.45 -4.61
C MET A 49 -6.22 8.08 -3.87
N LEU A 50 -6.31 8.47 -2.61
CA LEU A 50 -7.53 8.43 -1.83
C LEU A 50 -8.09 9.84 -1.64
N VAL A 51 -9.38 10.01 -1.86
CA VAL A 51 -10.10 11.28 -1.74
C VAL A 51 -11.23 11.11 -0.74
N ASP A 52 -11.35 12.06 0.19
CA ASP A 52 -12.44 12.12 1.15
C ASP A 52 -13.80 12.13 0.44
N GLN A 53 -14.80 11.49 1.04
CA GLN A 53 -16.16 11.27 0.52
C GLN A 53 -16.23 10.39 -0.75
N VAL A 54 -15.09 9.93 -1.28
CA VAL A 54 -15.04 9.01 -2.43
C VAL A 54 -14.49 7.65 -2.00
N HIS A 55 -13.31 7.63 -1.39
CA HIS A 55 -12.60 6.41 -1.01
C HIS A 55 -12.66 6.11 0.49
N PHE A 56 -12.89 7.13 1.31
CA PHE A 56 -13.06 7.04 2.76
C PHE A 56 -13.98 8.15 3.26
N SER A 57 -14.45 8.02 4.48
CA SER A 57 -15.18 9.07 5.20
C SER A 57 -15.08 8.81 6.70
N ASP A 58 -15.37 9.81 7.53
CA ASP A 58 -15.40 9.66 8.99
C ASP A 58 -16.38 8.60 9.50
N ARG A 59 -17.36 8.20 8.66
CA ARG A 59 -18.31 7.13 8.97
C ARG A 59 -17.71 5.73 8.85
N THR A 60 -16.71 5.56 7.99
CA THR A 60 -16.22 4.22 7.60
C THR A 60 -14.79 3.98 8.02
N THR A 61 -13.99 5.04 8.19
CA THR A 61 -12.54 4.84 8.27
C THR A 61 -11.91 5.88 9.20
N HIS A 62 -11.28 5.42 10.27
CA HIS A 62 -10.49 6.27 11.16
C HIS A 62 -9.22 6.77 10.44
N PRO A 63 -8.69 7.95 10.76
CA PRO A 63 -7.49 8.50 10.09
C PRO A 63 -6.30 7.54 10.00
N ALA A 64 -6.01 6.79 11.06
CA ALA A 64 -4.96 5.77 11.03
C ALA A 64 -5.26 4.63 10.03
N ASP A 65 -6.52 4.28 9.83
CA ASP A 65 -6.92 3.26 8.87
C ASP A 65 -6.91 3.81 7.43
N VAL A 66 -7.16 5.11 7.23
CA VAL A 66 -6.94 5.78 5.94
C VAL A 66 -5.48 5.70 5.54
N GLY A 67 -4.56 6.00 6.48
CA GLY A 67 -3.12 5.91 6.25
C GLY A 67 -2.67 4.48 5.93
N TRP A 68 -3.13 3.51 6.72
CA TRP A 68 -2.85 2.10 6.47
C TRP A 68 -3.30 1.68 5.06
N ARG A 69 -4.55 1.98 4.71
CA ARG A 69 -5.14 1.60 3.44
C ARG A 69 -4.44 2.26 2.25
N ALA A 70 -4.05 3.53 2.39
CA ALA A 70 -3.31 4.25 1.36
C ALA A 70 -1.94 3.61 1.08
N ALA A 71 -1.20 3.24 2.14
CA ALA A 71 0.05 2.50 1.97
C ALA A 71 -0.17 1.11 1.38
N ALA A 72 -1.16 0.37 1.90
CA ALA A 72 -1.44 -1.01 1.50
C ALA A 72 -1.81 -1.12 0.02
N ALA A 73 -2.62 -0.21 -0.53
CA ALA A 73 -2.99 -0.20 -1.94
C ALA A 73 -1.75 -0.14 -2.84
N ASN A 74 -0.86 0.83 -2.58
CA ASN A 74 0.36 0.98 -3.37
C ASN A 74 1.35 -0.19 -3.19
N LEU A 75 1.46 -0.75 -1.98
CA LEU A 75 2.29 -1.93 -1.74
C LEU A 75 1.72 -3.18 -2.42
N SER A 76 0.40 -3.26 -2.60
CA SER A 76 -0.27 -4.34 -3.32
C SER A 76 0.07 -4.34 -4.80
N ASP A 77 0.16 -3.16 -5.43
CA ASP A 77 0.65 -3.01 -6.80
C ASP A 77 2.10 -3.48 -6.95
N LEU A 78 2.97 -3.12 -5.98
CA LEU A 78 4.34 -3.62 -5.99
C LEU A 78 4.39 -5.15 -5.88
N ALA A 79 3.53 -5.75 -5.03
CA ALA A 79 3.39 -7.20 -4.94
C ALA A 79 2.93 -7.80 -6.27
N ALA A 80 1.93 -7.21 -6.92
CA ALA A 80 1.42 -7.66 -8.22
C ALA A 80 2.48 -7.61 -9.34
N MET A 81 3.50 -6.76 -9.18
CA MET A 81 4.66 -6.70 -10.10
C MET A 81 5.84 -7.59 -9.69
N GLY A 82 5.73 -8.29 -8.53
CA GLY A 82 6.82 -9.11 -7.98
C GLY A 82 7.95 -8.27 -7.38
N ALA A 83 7.70 -7.00 -7.07
CA ALA A 83 8.71 -6.06 -6.62
C ALA A 83 8.89 -6.07 -5.10
N THR A 84 10.11 -5.74 -4.68
CA THR A 84 10.44 -5.43 -3.28
C THR A 84 10.32 -3.93 -3.08
N PRO A 85 9.57 -3.44 -2.06
CA PRO A 85 9.45 -2.02 -1.78
C PRO A 85 10.81 -1.37 -1.44
N LEU A 86 10.99 -0.11 -1.87
CA LEU A 86 12.14 0.74 -1.55
C LEU A 86 11.73 1.94 -0.69
N GLY A 87 10.53 2.48 -0.92
CA GLY A 87 10.02 3.62 -0.21
C GLY A 87 8.73 4.16 -0.84
N ILE A 88 8.11 5.10 -0.16
CA ILE A 88 6.95 5.84 -0.68
C ILE A 88 7.13 7.34 -0.52
N THR A 89 6.55 8.12 -1.41
CA THR A 89 6.28 9.54 -1.18
C THR A 89 4.81 9.76 -0.89
N VAL A 90 4.51 10.77 -0.05
CA VAL A 90 3.15 11.09 0.40
C VAL A 90 2.83 12.54 0.07
N SER A 91 1.90 12.78 -0.84
CA SER A 91 1.40 14.11 -1.16
C SER A 91 0.00 14.31 -0.59
N LEU A 92 -0.17 15.37 0.20
CA LEU A 92 -1.41 15.67 0.91
C LEU A 92 -2.05 16.96 0.42
N GLY A 93 -3.33 16.89 0.07
CA GLY A 93 -4.20 18.06 -0.04
C GLY A 93 -5.04 18.18 1.23
N LEU A 94 -4.91 19.25 2.01
CA LEU A 94 -5.52 19.38 3.32
C LEU A 94 -6.44 20.60 3.43
N PRO A 95 -7.72 20.42 3.85
CA PRO A 95 -8.59 21.54 4.21
C PRO A 95 -8.07 22.28 5.44
N GLY A 96 -8.18 23.60 5.45
CA GLY A 96 -7.71 24.42 6.56
C GLY A 96 -8.35 24.09 7.91
N HIS A 97 -9.61 23.67 7.92
CA HIS A 97 -10.37 23.33 9.13
C HIS A 97 -10.01 21.94 9.72
N LEU A 98 -9.23 21.12 8.98
CA LEU A 98 -8.88 19.76 9.42
C LEU A 98 -8.00 19.83 10.68
N PRO A 99 -8.30 19.05 11.74
CA PRO A 99 -7.43 18.95 12.91
C PRO A 99 -6.05 18.39 12.54
N ILE A 100 -4.98 18.96 13.04
CA ILE A 100 -3.62 18.45 12.79
C ILE A 100 -3.46 17.02 13.36
N ALA A 101 -4.14 16.72 14.46
CA ALA A 101 -4.19 15.37 15.02
C ALA A 101 -4.70 14.31 14.04
N TRP A 102 -5.61 14.68 13.12
CA TRP A 102 -6.08 13.81 12.05
C TRP A 102 -4.92 13.40 11.11
N VAL A 103 -4.08 14.38 10.76
CA VAL A 103 -2.92 14.16 9.87
C VAL A 103 -1.86 13.30 10.57
N GLU A 104 -1.61 13.53 11.86
CA GLU A 104 -0.69 12.73 12.65
C GLU A 104 -1.16 11.26 12.76
N GLU A 105 -2.47 11.04 12.98
CA GLU A 105 -3.03 9.69 12.99
C GLU A 105 -2.93 9.00 11.61
N LEU A 106 -3.16 9.73 10.52
CA LEU A 106 -2.92 9.23 9.16
C LEU A 106 -1.48 8.70 9.01
N TYR A 107 -0.49 9.49 9.44
CA TYR A 107 0.92 9.09 9.38
C TYR A 107 1.24 7.90 10.29
N ARG A 108 0.63 7.79 11.48
CA ARG A 108 0.76 6.59 12.31
C ARG A 108 0.25 5.34 11.60
N GLY A 109 -0.84 5.46 10.85
CA GLY A 109 -1.36 4.37 10.02
C GLY A 109 -0.45 3.99 8.87
N LEU A 110 0.07 4.99 8.13
CA LEU A 110 1.06 4.79 7.07
C LEU A 110 2.27 4.01 7.60
N VAL A 111 2.93 4.54 8.63
CA VAL A 111 4.12 3.93 9.23
C VAL A 111 3.81 2.55 9.80
N GLY A 112 2.65 2.36 10.42
CA GLY A 112 2.21 1.06 10.91
C GLY A 112 2.11 -0.01 9.82
N CYS A 113 1.65 0.36 8.62
CA CYS A 113 1.63 -0.52 7.46
C CYS A 113 3.05 -0.74 6.91
N LEU A 114 3.79 0.33 6.65
CA LEU A 114 5.11 0.28 6.01
C LEU A 114 6.13 -0.55 6.80
N ASN A 115 6.11 -0.44 8.12
CA ASN A 115 7.01 -1.20 9.01
C ASN A 115 6.84 -2.72 8.88
N GLN A 116 5.65 -3.22 8.53
CA GLN A 116 5.43 -4.66 8.31
C GLN A 116 6.15 -5.17 7.07
N TYR A 117 6.49 -4.27 6.13
CA TYR A 117 7.09 -4.61 4.84
C TYR A 117 8.49 -4.03 4.67
N ASN A 118 9.14 -3.62 5.80
CA ASN A 118 10.49 -3.08 5.84
C ASN A 118 10.71 -1.93 4.84
N THR A 119 9.73 -1.05 4.74
CA THR A 119 9.80 0.14 3.87
C THR A 119 9.38 1.39 4.65
N THR A 120 9.55 2.56 4.06
CA THR A 120 9.42 3.82 4.77
C THR A 120 8.93 4.95 3.87
N ILE A 121 8.56 6.08 4.49
CA ILE A 121 8.29 7.34 3.80
C ILE A 121 9.64 7.98 3.47
N VAL A 122 9.86 8.30 2.20
CA VAL A 122 11.11 8.90 1.69
C VAL A 122 10.95 10.35 1.24
N GLY A 123 9.74 10.87 1.25
CA GLY A 123 9.47 12.27 0.90
C GLY A 123 7.98 12.54 0.79
N GLY A 124 7.62 13.74 0.37
CA GLY A 124 6.22 14.11 0.17
C GLY A 124 6.04 15.62 0.04
N ASP A 125 4.78 16.02 -0.04
CA ASP A 125 4.38 17.40 -0.18
C ASP A 125 3.06 17.64 0.55
N VAL A 126 2.82 18.87 0.98
CA VAL A 126 1.58 19.29 1.65
C VAL A 126 1.08 20.58 1.02
N CYS A 127 -0.13 20.55 0.48
CA CYS A 127 -0.76 21.74 -0.05
C CYS A 127 -2.16 21.97 0.55
N ARG A 128 -2.68 23.18 0.40
CA ARG A 128 -4.07 23.49 0.77
C ARG A 128 -5.02 22.95 -0.28
N SER A 129 -6.13 22.39 0.19
CA SER A 129 -7.20 21.84 -0.65
C SER A 129 -8.56 22.10 -0.01
N THR A 130 -9.63 21.90 -0.77
CA THR A 130 -11.01 21.92 -0.27
C THR A 130 -11.45 20.56 0.28
N LEU A 131 -10.81 19.48 -0.16
CA LEU A 131 -11.04 18.10 0.28
C LEU A 131 -9.74 17.48 0.76
N THR A 132 -9.83 16.58 1.73
CA THR A 132 -8.68 15.77 2.12
C THR A 132 -8.35 14.79 1.01
N THR A 133 -7.12 14.88 0.52
CA THR A 133 -6.59 14.01 -0.54
C THR A 133 -5.26 13.43 -0.07
N VAL A 134 -5.11 12.13 -0.22
CA VAL A 134 -3.87 11.39 0.09
C VAL A 134 -3.41 10.70 -1.19
N SER A 135 -2.34 11.20 -1.78
CA SER A 135 -1.72 10.58 -2.96
C SER A 135 -0.38 9.98 -2.56
N ILE A 136 -0.18 8.73 -2.91
CA ILE A 136 1.06 8.02 -2.63
C ILE A 136 1.69 7.60 -3.95
N THR A 137 3.00 7.79 -4.07
CA THR A 137 3.80 7.14 -5.09
C THR A 137 4.72 6.14 -4.40
N ALA A 138 4.64 4.87 -4.78
CA ALA A 138 5.49 3.82 -4.24
C ALA A 138 6.57 3.43 -5.25
N PHE A 139 7.76 3.20 -4.71
CA PHE A 139 8.95 2.78 -5.43
C PHE A 139 9.33 1.38 -4.97
N GLY A 140 9.59 0.52 -5.91
CA GLY A 140 10.09 -0.83 -5.67
C GLY A 140 11.14 -1.24 -6.68
N GLN A 141 11.77 -2.38 -6.46
CA GLN A 141 12.71 -2.96 -7.41
C GLN A 141 12.39 -4.42 -7.68
N VAL A 142 12.67 -4.87 -8.90
CA VAL A 142 12.47 -6.26 -9.30
C VAL A 142 13.55 -6.70 -10.27
N HIS A 143 14.07 -7.92 -10.09
CA HIS A 143 14.96 -8.51 -11.08
C HIS A 143 14.18 -8.82 -12.38
N PRO A 144 14.72 -8.56 -13.59
CA PRO A 144 14.00 -8.75 -14.85
C PRO A 144 13.34 -10.11 -15.03
N THR A 145 14.00 -11.19 -14.57
CA THR A 145 13.47 -12.56 -14.67
C THR A 145 12.34 -12.88 -13.68
N ARG A 146 12.06 -11.97 -12.74
CA ARG A 146 11.03 -12.13 -11.70
C ARG A 146 9.87 -11.12 -11.84
N THR A 147 9.80 -10.43 -12.96
CA THR A 147 8.71 -9.48 -13.24
C THR A 147 7.41 -10.22 -13.49
N LEU A 148 6.38 -9.88 -12.75
CA LEU A 148 5.01 -10.34 -12.99
C LEU A 148 4.29 -9.34 -13.89
N LYS A 149 3.55 -9.78 -14.89
CA LYS A 149 2.86 -8.89 -15.82
C LYS A 149 1.50 -9.46 -16.20
N ARG A 150 0.45 -8.65 -16.20
CA ARG A 150 -0.90 -9.06 -16.65
C ARG A 150 -0.88 -9.72 -18.04
N ALA A 151 -0.08 -9.19 -18.95
CA ALA A 151 0.03 -9.66 -20.33
C ALA A 151 0.66 -11.07 -20.47
N ASN A 152 1.19 -11.65 -19.39
CA ASN A 152 1.75 -13.01 -19.45
C ASN A 152 0.66 -14.09 -19.37
N ALA A 153 -0.58 -13.75 -19.00
CA ALA A 153 -1.70 -14.69 -18.88
C ALA A 153 -2.07 -15.29 -20.25
N LYS A 154 -2.34 -16.60 -20.25
CA LYS A 154 -2.74 -17.35 -21.42
C LYS A 154 -3.98 -18.19 -21.13
N PRO A 155 -4.81 -18.49 -22.13
CA PRO A 155 -5.87 -19.46 -21.99
C PRO A 155 -5.34 -20.82 -21.51
N GLY A 156 -5.96 -21.37 -20.46
CA GLY A 156 -5.54 -22.63 -19.85
C GLY A 156 -4.66 -22.48 -18.61
N ASP A 157 -4.21 -21.27 -18.29
CA ASP A 157 -3.47 -21.01 -17.05
C ASP A 157 -4.36 -21.23 -15.81
N ALA A 158 -3.77 -21.72 -14.74
CA ALA A 158 -4.43 -21.81 -13.45
C ALA A 158 -4.56 -20.42 -12.81
N ILE A 159 -5.73 -20.12 -12.26
CA ILE A 159 -5.98 -18.87 -11.54
C ILE A 159 -5.82 -19.12 -10.05
N LEU A 160 -4.87 -18.46 -9.43
CA LEU A 160 -4.65 -18.46 -7.99
C LEU A 160 -5.06 -17.13 -7.39
N VAL A 161 -5.68 -17.19 -6.22
CA VAL A 161 -6.13 -16.00 -5.47
C VAL A 161 -5.49 -16.03 -4.09
N THR A 162 -4.89 -14.93 -3.68
CA THR A 162 -4.30 -14.77 -2.35
C THR A 162 -5.27 -14.01 -1.44
N GLY A 163 -5.66 -14.63 -0.32
CA GLY A 163 -6.64 -14.04 0.60
C GLY A 163 -8.09 -14.39 0.25
N VAL A 164 -9.01 -13.57 0.72
CA VAL A 164 -10.46 -13.78 0.54
C VAL A 164 -11.05 -12.59 -0.20
N HIS A 165 -11.42 -12.79 -1.44
CA HIS A 165 -12.08 -11.77 -2.25
C HIS A 165 -13.49 -11.48 -1.73
N GLY A 166 -13.92 -10.21 -1.83
CA GLY A 166 -15.21 -9.75 -1.35
C GLY A 166 -15.23 -9.38 0.14
N ALA A 167 -14.22 -9.74 0.93
CA ALA A 167 -14.19 -9.43 2.36
C ALA A 167 -14.17 -7.92 2.64
N SER A 168 -13.38 -7.15 1.88
CA SER A 168 -13.33 -5.68 1.98
C SER A 168 -14.69 -5.06 1.62
N ARG A 169 -15.31 -5.49 0.54
CA ARG A 169 -16.64 -5.01 0.15
C ARG A 169 -17.70 -5.33 1.19
N ALA A 170 -17.67 -6.55 1.76
CA ALA A 170 -18.58 -6.91 2.86
C ALA A 170 -18.35 -6.04 4.09
N GLY A 171 -17.10 -5.73 4.44
CA GLY A 171 -16.75 -4.82 5.53
C GLY A 171 -17.30 -3.41 5.33
N LEU A 172 -17.13 -2.85 4.13
CA LEU A 172 -17.70 -1.54 3.78
C LEU A 172 -19.22 -1.55 3.91
N GLU A 173 -19.88 -2.59 3.42
CA GLU A 173 -21.34 -2.71 3.50
C GLU A 173 -21.81 -2.75 4.95
N LEU A 174 -21.08 -3.45 5.85
CA LEU A 174 -21.38 -3.50 7.27
C LEU A 174 -21.15 -2.16 8.00
N LEU A 175 -20.21 -1.34 7.53
CA LEU A 175 -19.97 0.00 8.06
C LEU A 175 -21.06 0.99 7.63
N LEU A 176 -21.46 0.92 6.37
CA LEU A 176 -22.49 1.80 5.81
C LEU A 176 -23.91 1.43 6.27
N HIS A 177 -24.16 0.13 6.44
CA HIS A 177 -25.45 -0.49 6.73
C HIS A 177 -25.33 -1.51 7.86
N PRO A 178 -25.10 -1.05 9.12
CA PRO A 178 -24.90 -1.95 10.26
C PRO A 178 -26.05 -2.95 10.47
N GLU A 179 -27.26 -2.58 10.07
CA GLU A 179 -28.46 -3.42 10.16
C GLU A 179 -28.39 -4.68 9.30
N LYS A 180 -27.63 -4.68 8.21
CA LYS A 180 -27.45 -5.87 7.37
C LYS A 180 -26.61 -6.96 8.02
N GLY A 181 -25.85 -6.60 9.06
CA GLY A 181 -24.98 -7.51 9.78
C GLY A 181 -25.61 -8.24 10.96
N HIS A 182 -26.92 -8.14 11.21
CA HIS A 182 -27.57 -8.74 12.38
C HIS A 182 -27.42 -10.27 12.49
N HIS A 183 -27.23 -10.95 11.36
CA HIS A 183 -27.05 -12.40 11.31
C HIS A 183 -25.58 -12.85 11.31
N VAL A 184 -24.65 -11.89 11.30
CA VAL A 184 -23.22 -12.16 11.25
C VAL A 184 -22.69 -12.07 12.68
N ASP A 185 -21.97 -13.11 13.14
CA ASP A 185 -21.33 -13.07 14.45
C ASP A 185 -20.25 -11.97 14.52
N GLN A 186 -19.95 -11.51 15.73
CA GLN A 186 -19.07 -10.36 15.94
C GLN A 186 -17.68 -10.60 15.37
N THR A 187 -17.12 -11.79 15.53
CA THR A 187 -15.76 -12.12 15.03
C THR A 187 -15.68 -12.02 13.50
N THR A 188 -16.67 -12.55 12.80
CA THR A 188 -16.75 -12.48 11.33
C THR A 188 -16.98 -11.04 10.87
N ARG A 189 -17.83 -10.29 11.59
CA ARG A 189 -18.08 -8.87 11.33
C ARG A 189 -16.79 -8.05 11.45
N ASP A 190 -16.05 -8.20 12.55
CA ASP A 190 -14.80 -7.49 12.79
C ASP A 190 -13.74 -7.84 11.74
N ARG A 191 -13.69 -9.11 11.30
CA ARG A 191 -12.80 -9.55 10.23
C ARG A 191 -13.10 -8.86 8.91
N PHE A 192 -14.37 -8.74 8.51
CA PHE A 192 -14.75 -8.05 7.28
C PHE A 192 -14.47 -6.54 7.36
N ILE A 193 -14.83 -5.90 8.46
CA ILE A 193 -14.54 -4.47 8.69
C ILE A 193 -13.04 -4.23 8.64
N ARG A 194 -12.24 -5.06 9.29
CA ARG A 194 -10.79 -4.96 9.26
C ARG A 194 -10.21 -5.18 7.86
N ALA A 195 -10.77 -6.10 7.07
CA ALA A 195 -10.35 -6.32 5.67
C ALA A 195 -10.57 -5.08 4.81
N HIS A 196 -11.60 -4.27 5.10
CA HIS A 196 -11.84 -2.99 4.43
C HIS A 196 -10.90 -1.88 4.94
N GLN A 197 -10.79 -1.73 6.25
CA GLN A 197 -10.05 -0.63 6.87
C GLN A 197 -8.54 -0.84 6.82
N ARG A 198 -8.09 -2.10 6.94
CA ARG A 198 -6.66 -2.48 6.95
C ARG A 198 -6.40 -3.67 6.05
N PRO A 199 -6.51 -3.49 4.72
CA PRO A 199 -6.16 -4.55 3.78
C PRO A 199 -4.70 -4.96 3.94
N CYS A 200 -4.40 -6.20 3.54
CA CYS A 200 -3.07 -6.77 3.62
C CYS A 200 -2.47 -6.86 2.21
N PRO A 201 -1.50 -6.04 1.85
CA PRO A 201 -0.75 -6.20 0.61
C PRO A 201 0.05 -7.51 0.67
N ARG A 202 -0.08 -8.36 -0.34
CA ARG A 202 0.40 -9.73 -0.31
C ARG A 202 1.86 -9.88 -0.76
N LEU A 203 2.73 -8.97 -0.29
CA LEU A 203 4.19 -9.07 -0.49
C LEU A 203 4.80 -10.34 0.11
N ASP A 204 4.17 -10.89 1.16
CA ASP A 204 4.54 -12.16 1.80
C ASP A 204 4.50 -13.36 0.85
N VAL A 205 3.66 -13.32 -0.17
CA VAL A 205 3.48 -14.41 -1.14
C VAL A 205 4.61 -14.44 -2.18
N ILE A 206 5.25 -13.31 -2.48
CA ILE A 206 6.23 -13.23 -3.56
C ILE A 206 7.45 -14.13 -3.33
N PRO A 207 8.10 -14.14 -2.14
CA PRO A 207 9.18 -15.09 -1.87
C PRO A 207 8.74 -16.56 -2.00
N VAL A 208 7.56 -16.91 -1.49
CA VAL A 208 7.00 -18.27 -1.56
C VAL A 208 6.77 -18.68 -3.00
N LEU A 209 6.19 -17.78 -3.82
CA LEU A 209 5.99 -18.03 -5.25
C LEU A 209 7.30 -18.41 -5.94
N TRP A 210 8.37 -17.66 -5.71
CA TRP A 210 9.66 -17.90 -6.35
C TRP A 210 10.39 -19.12 -5.79
N GLU A 211 10.15 -19.49 -4.54
CA GLU A 211 10.65 -20.73 -3.95
C GLU A 211 9.98 -21.95 -4.60
N GLU A 212 8.66 -21.96 -4.69
CA GLU A 212 7.93 -23.03 -5.34
C GLU A 212 8.28 -23.16 -6.82
N MET A 213 8.39 -22.04 -7.54
CA MET A 213 8.78 -22.05 -8.96
C MET A 213 10.16 -22.67 -9.18
N ARG A 214 11.10 -22.51 -8.24
CA ARG A 214 12.40 -23.22 -8.31
C ARG A 214 12.26 -24.73 -8.15
N ASN A 215 11.33 -25.17 -7.30
CA ASN A 215 11.07 -26.58 -7.06
C ASN A 215 10.42 -27.26 -8.27
N PHE A 216 9.65 -26.51 -9.08
CA PHE A 216 9.03 -26.99 -10.31
C PHE A 216 9.92 -26.86 -11.56
N ALA A 217 11.08 -26.22 -11.46
CA ALA A 217 12.02 -26.18 -12.59
C ALA A 217 12.47 -27.61 -12.92
N PRO A 218 12.34 -28.08 -14.18
CA PRO A 218 12.83 -29.39 -14.54
C PRO A 218 14.34 -29.45 -14.28
N VAL A 219 14.75 -30.41 -13.46
CA VAL A 219 16.18 -30.73 -13.26
C VAL A 219 16.70 -31.23 -14.61
N ARG A 220 17.27 -30.35 -15.41
CA ARG A 220 18.10 -30.74 -16.54
C ARG A 220 19.50 -30.99 -16.01
N GLU A 221 19.74 -32.25 -15.64
CA GLU A 221 21.09 -32.78 -15.53
C GLU A 221 21.68 -32.90 -16.94
N GLU A 222 22.26 -31.84 -17.48
CA GLU A 222 23.32 -31.96 -18.49
C GLU A 222 24.15 -30.68 -18.47
N ALA A 223 25.41 -30.89 -18.16
CA ALA A 223 26.62 -30.08 -18.35
C ALA A 223 26.46 -28.59 -18.75
N GLY A 224 26.84 -27.70 -17.83
CA GLY A 224 27.35 -26.36 -18.13
C GLY A 224 26.26 -25.33 -18.40
N PHE A 225 26.00 -24.45 -17.40
CA PHE A 225 25.15 -23.25 -17.49
C PHE A 225 23.71 -23.51 -18.00
N ALA A 226 22.89 -24.13 -17.18
CA ALA A 226 21.44 -24.11 -17.45
C ALA A 226 20.94 -22.67 -17.31
N PRO A 227 20.33 -22.06 -18.35
CA PRO A 227 19.64 -20.78 -18.20
C PRO A 227 18.54 -20.96 -17.16
N VAL A 228 18.47 -20.07 -16.19
CA VAL A 228 17.34 -19.99 -15.26
C VAL A 228 16.07 -19.94 -16.10
N PRO A 229 15.07 -20.81 -15.86
CA PRO A 229 13.83 -20.79 -16.64
C PRO A 229 13.23 -19.40 -16.57
N GLU A 230 12.97 -18.77 -17.71
CA GLU A 230 12.26 -17.50 -17.78
C GLU A 230 10.79 -17.75 -17.51
N TRP A 231 10.40 -17.70 -16.23
CA TRP A 231 9.02 -17.87 -15.86
C TRP A 231 8.19 -16.64 -16.25
N LYS A 232 7.16 -16.86 -17.07
CA LYS A 232 6.22 -15.81 -17.49
C LYS A 232 4.94 -15.95 -16.68
N ILE A 233 4.98 -15.52 -15.43
CA ILE A 233 3.82 -15.53 -14.54
C ILE A 233 3.02 -14.25 -14.76
N ALA A 234 1.71 -14.38 -14.85
CA ALA A 234 0.80 -13.25 -14.82
C ALA A 234 0.37 -12.96 -13.38
N ALA A 235 0.31 -11.69 -13.03
CA ALA A 235 -0.30 -11.27 -11.80
C ALA A 235 -1.04 -9.94 -11.98
N MET A 236 -1.99 -9.69 -11.09
CA MET A 236 -2.81 -8.49 -11.06
C MET A 236 -3.17 -8.19 -9.60
N ASP A 237 -3.16 -6.92 -9.25
CA ASP A 237 -3.70 -6.44 -7.99
C ASP A 237 -5.25 -6.49 -8.00
N SER A 238 -5.82 -6.63 -6.82
CA SER A 238 -7.26 -6.55 -6.56
C SER A 238 -7.50 -5.74 -5.29
N SER A 239 -7.10 -4.47 -5.31
CA SER A 239 -7.13 -3.57 -4.14
C SER A 239 -8.54 -3.20 -3.68
N ASP A 240 -9.52 -3.22 -4.56
CA ASP A 240 -10.90 -2.81 -4.26
C ASP A 240 -11.84 -3.95 -3.88
N GLY A 241 -11.37 -5.16 -3.78
CA GLY A 241 -12.26 -6.22 -3.53
C GLY A 241 -11.89 -7.50 -3.10
#